data_35731c7d57e5e825e1bc754a9575c98e
#
_entry.id   35731c7d57e5e825e1bc754a9575c98e
#
_cell.length_a   1.000
_cell.length_b   1.000
_cell.length_c   1.000
_cell.angle_alpha   90.00
_cell.angle_beta   90.00
_cell.angle_gamma   90.00
#
_symmetry.space_group_name_H-M   'P 1'
#
loop_
_entity.id
_entity.type
_entity.pdbx_description
1 polymer ?
#
loop_
_entity_poly.entity_id
_entity_poly.type
_entity_poly.pdbx_seq_one_letter_code
_entity_poly.pdbx_strand_id
1 'polypeptide(L)'
;MSREKILIRTSWVSTIGNAILSASKIIVGLFAGSLAVLGDGIDSATDVIISIVMIFTARIMNRPPSKKYVFGYEKAEGIATKILSLVIFYAGMQMLLSSVANIFSDATKEVPSAIAIYVTVFSIIGKLLLAHYQYKQGKRIDSSMLTANAINMRNDVIISSGVLVGLVFTFIFKLPILDSITGLIISLFIIKSSVSIFIDSNVELMDGVKDVNVYNKIFEAVEEVPGASNPHRVRSRMIGNLYMITLDIEVNPQIT
;
A
#
# COMPACT_ATOMS: atom_id res chain seq x y z
N MET A 1 5.43 23.77 17.18
CA MET A 1 5.20 22.31 17.28
C MET A 1 6.47 21.62 16.83
N SER A 2 6.93 20.60 17.57
CA SER A 2 8.09 19.79 17.12
C SER A 2 7.75 19.03 15.82
N ARG A 3 8.78 18.74 15.02
CA ARG A 3 8.66 17.98 13.75
C ARG A 3 7.86 16.68 13.94
N GLU A 4 8.18 15.95 15.01
CA GLU A 4 7.51 14.70 15.39
C GLU A 4 6.00 14.87 15.65
N LYS A 5 5.60 15.89 16.42
CA LYS A 5 4.18 16.17 16.69
C LYS A 5 3.39 16.50 15.42
N ILE A 6 4.01 17.23 14.48
CA ILE A 6 3.37 17.53 13.18
C ILE A 6 3.22 16.23 12.38
N LEU A 7 4.26 15.40 12.32
CA LEU A 7 4.24 14.12 11.61
C LEU A 7 3.14 13.20 12.13
N ILE A 8 3.11 12.95 13.44
CA ILE A 8 2.12 12.07 14.08
C ILE A 8 0.70 12.60 13.86
N ARG A 9 0.47 13.90 14.11
CA ARG A 9 -0.86 14.51 13.90
C ARG A 9 -1.33 14.40 12.46
N THR A 10 -0.45 14.70 11.50
CA THR A 10 -0.79 14.63 10.08
C THR A 10 -1.12 13.22 9.64
N SER A 11 -0.33 12.24 10.08
CA SER A 11 -0.59 10.81 9.79
C SER A 11 -1.93 10.35 10.36
N TRP A 12 -2.26 10.69 11.61
CA TRP A 12 -3.55 10.34 12.21
C TRP A 12 -4.73 10.99 11.50
N VAL A 13 -4.65 12.29 11.18
CA VAL A 13 -5.70 12.99 10.42
C VAL A 13 -5.93 12.32 9.08
N SER A 14 -4.87 11.95 8.38
CA SER A 14 -4.96 11.26 7.09
C SER A 14 -5.56 9.87 7.23
N THR A 15 -5.10 9.06 8.19
CA THR A 15 -5.60 7.69 8.40
C THR A 15 -7.08 7.68 8.79
N ILE A 16 -7.49 8.54 9.72
CA ILE A 16 -8.90 8.64 10.14
C ILE A 16 -9.76 9.17 9.00
N GLY A 17 -9.29 10.18 8.27
CA GLY A 17 -9.99 10.71 7.12
C GLY A 17 -10.20 9.66 6.02
N ASN A 18 -9.16 8.91 5.67
CA ASN A 18 -9.26 7.80 4.72
C ASN A 18 -10.19 6.69 5.21
N ALA A 19 -10.17 6.36 6.50
CA ALA A 19 -11.07 5.35 7.08
C ALA A 19 -12.53 5.76 6.94
N ILE A 20 -12.87 7.04 7.21
CA ILE A 20 -14.23 7.56 7.06
C ILE A 20 -14.66 7.53 5.58
N LEU A 21 -13.81 7.99 4.66
CA LEU A 21 -14.11 8.00 3.24
C LEU A 21 -14.29 6.59 2.68
N SER A 22 -13.42 5.66 3.06
CA SER A 22 -13.50 4.24 2.67
C SER A 22 -14.76 3.57 3.21
N ALA A 23 -15.05 3.72 4.51
CA ALA A 23 -16.26 3.18 5.12
C ALA A 23 -17.52 3.73 4.44
N SER A 24 -17.56 5.02 4.13
CA SER A 24 -18.68 5.64 3.41
C SER A 24 -18.90 5.02 2.04
N LYS A 25 -17.84 4.76 1.26
CA LYS A 25 -17.91 4.11 -0.04
C LYS A 25 -18.40 2.66 0.07
N ILE A 26 -17.87 1.89 1.02
CA ILE A 26 -18.27 0.49 1.23
C ILE A 26 -19.75 0.41 1.60
N ILE A 27 -20.17 1.19 2.60
CA ILE A 27 -21.56 1.20 3.07
C ILE A 27 -22.50 1.62 1.93
N VAL A 28 -22.20 2.73 1.26
CA VAL A 28 -23.07 3.22 0.18
C VAL A 28 -22.98 2.31 -1.05
N GLY A 29 -21.83 1.74 -1.38
CA GLY A 29 -21.68 0.77 -2.47
C GLY A 29 -22.58 -0.45 -2.26
N LEU A 30 -22.65 -0.97 -1.04
CA LEU A 30 -23.54 -2.08 -0.68
C LEU A 30 -25.02 -1.70 -0.78
N PHE A 31 -25.43 -0.57 -0.20
CA PHE A 31 -26.84 -0.15 -0.19
C PHE A 31 -27.33 0.37 -1.54
N ALA A 32 -26.44 1.02 -2.31
CA ALA A 32 -26.77 1.51 -3.65
C ALA A 32 -26.70 0.43 -4.74
N GLY A 33 -26.19 -0.77 -4.42
CA GLY A 33 -26.03 -1.87 -5.37
C GLY A 33 -24.95 -1.59 -6.43
N SER A 34 -23.94 -0.77 -6.14
CA SER A 34 -22.84 -0.45 -7.05
C SER A 34 -21.59 -1.26 -6.72
N LEU A 35 -21.22 -2.19 -7.61
CA LEU A 35 -19.97 -2.94 -7.48
C LEU A 35 -18.74 -2.05 -7.69
N ALA A 36 -18.85 -1.05 -8.57
CA ALA A 36 -17.76 -0.10 -8.82
C ALA A 36 -17.40 0.70 -7.57
N VAL A 37 -18.41 1.26 -6.85
CA VAL A 37 -18.20 2.03 -5.61
C VAL A 37 -17.73 1.13 -4.48
N LEU A 38 -18.27 -0.08 -4.37
CA LEU A 38 -17.85 -1.06 -3.38
C LEU A 38 -16.36 -1.39 -3.54
N GLY A 39 -15.92 -1.65 -4.78
CA GLY A 39 -14.52 -1.94 -5.08
C GLY A 39 -13.58 -0.78 -4.79
N ASP A 40 -13.94 0.43 -5.19
CA ASP A 40 -13.19 1.64 -4.87
C ASP A 40 -13.13 1.88 -3.34
N GLY A 41 -14.18 1.48 -2.61
CA GLY A 41 -14.20 1.47 -1.14
C GLY A 41 -13.23 0.44 -0.54
N ILE A 42 -13.20 -0.78 -1.07
CA ILE A 42 -12.30 -1.86 -0.65
C ILE A 42 -10.83 -1.48 -0.92
N ASP A 43 -10.54 -0.93 -2.10
CA ASP A 43 -9.20 -0.45 -2.46
C ASP A 43 -8.72 0.62 -1.47
N SER A 44 -9.55 1.62 -1.22
CA SER A 44 -9.26 2.66 -0.21
C SER A 44 -9.15 2.12 1.23
N ALA A 45 -9.89 1.04 1.57
CA ALA A 45 -9.79 0.38 2.88
C ALA A 45 -8.47 -0.34 3.05
N THR A 46 -7.93 -0.89 1.97
CA THR A 46 -6.63 -1.56 1.97
C THR A 46 -5.52 -0.67 2.53
N ASP A 47 -5.45 0.58 2.10
CA ASP A 47 -4.45 1.55 2.58
C ASP A 47 -4.60 1.84 4.08
N VAL A 48 -5.84 1.94 4.55
CA VAL A 48 -6.14 2.15 5.97
C VAL A 48 -5.71 0.94 6.80
N ILE A 49 -6.02 -0.26 6.34
CA ILE A 49 -5.67 -1.50 7.03
C ILE A 49 -4.15 -1.69 7.06
N ILE A 50 -3.45 -1.43 5.95
CA ILE A 50 -1.98 -1.45 5.90
C ILE A 50 -1.42 -0.49 6.96
N SER A 51 -1.93 0.75 7.03
CA SER A 51 -1.48 1.75 8.01
C SER A 51 -1.70 1.28 9.45
N ILE A 52 -2.82 0.63 9.74
CA ILE A 52 -3.12 0.06 11.06
C ILE A 52 -2.17 -1.10 11.38
N VAL A 53 -1.97 -2.01 10.44
CA VAL A 53 -1.05 -3.15 10.60
C VAL A 53 0.37 -2.65 10.88
N MET A 54 0.84 -1.62 10.16
CA MET A 54 2.16 -1.01 10.40
C MET A 54 2.30 -0.43 11.81
N ILE A 55 1.25 0.20 12.36
CA ILE A 55 1.26 0.71 13.74
C ILE A 55 1.39 -0.43 14.76
N PHE A 56 0.68 -1.54 14.55
CA PHE A 56 0.75 -2.70 15.45
C PHE A 56 2.09 -3.43 15.35
N THR A 57 2.58 -3.65 14.15
CA THR A 57 3.88 -4.32 13.92
C THR A 57 5.03 -3.49 14.43
N ALA A 58 5.00 -2.17 14.29
CA ALA A 58 6.02 -1.28 14.86
C ALA A 58 6.18 -1.44 16.38
N ARG A 59 5.07 -1.70 17.11
CA ARG A 59 5.15 -2.00 18.55
C ARG A 59 5.81 -3.34 18.85
N ILE A 60 5.65 -4.32 17.98
CA ILE A 60 6.26 -5.65 18.12
C ILE A 60 7.75 -5.58 17.79
N MET A 61 8.10 -4.87 16.72
CA MET A 61 9.49 -4.68 16.26
C MET A 61 10.35 -3.95 17.29
N ASN A 62 9.77 -3.00 18.03
CA ASN A 62 10.46 -2.27 19.10
C ASN A 62 10.74 -3.11 20.36
N ARG A 63 10.32 -4.38 20.42
CA ARG A 63 10.67 -5.27 21.54
C ARG A 63 12.14 -5.70 21.44
N PRO A 64 12.86 -5.73 22.59
CA PRO A 64 14.25 -6.18 22.59
C PRO A 64 14.35 -7.64 22.14
N PRO A 65 15.47 -8.03 21.51
CA PRO A 65 15.75 -9.42 21.17
C PRO A 65 15.57 -10.34 22.38
N SER A 66 15.12 -11.54 22.15
CA SER A 66 14.90 -12.57 23.17
C SER A 66 15.74 -13.82 22.87
N LYS A 67 15.86 -14.73 23.85
CA LYS A 67 16.56 -16.02 23.63
C LYS A 67 15.98 -16.83 22.47
N LYS A 68 14.68 -16.65 22.15
CA LYS A 68 14.01 -17.32 21.03
C LYS A 68 14.16 -16.55 19.71
N TYR A 69 14.22 -15.22 19.78
CA TYR A 69 14.31 -14.32 18.62
C TYR A 69 15.56 -13.46 18.78
N VAL A 70 16.72 -14.06 18.52
CA VAL A 70 18.03 -13.44 18.75
C VAL A 70 18.24 -12.20 17.87
N PHE A 71 17.67 -12.17 16.67
CA PHE A 71 17.74 -11.04 15.74
C PHE A 71 16.57 -10.06 15.89
N GLY A 72 15.75 -10.20 16.96
CA GLY A 72 14.58 -9.35 17.18
C GLY A 72 13.34 -9.79 16.41
N TYR A 73 12.41 -8.86 16.23
CA TYR A 73 11.07 -9.10 15.68
C TYR A 73 10.83 -8.34 14.38
N GLU A 74 11.89 -7.89 13.70
CA GLU A 74 11.80 -7.04 12.50
C GLU A 74 10.96 -7.67 11.38
N LYS A 75 11.03 -9.00 11.22
CA LYS A 75 10.22 -9.71 10.20
C LYS A 75 8.72 -9.80 10.51
N ALA A 76 8.27 -9.30 11.66
CA ALA A 76 6.85 -9.30 12.01
C ALA A 76 6.01 -8.46 11.04
N GLU A 77 6.58 -7.38 10.49
CA GLU A 77 5.95 -6.54 9.48
C GLU A 77 5.71 -7.32 8.19
N GLY A 78 6.73 -7.99 7.66
CA GLY A 78 6.62 -8.80 6.44
C GLY A 78 5.59 -9.93 6.58
N ILE A 79 5.53 -10.59 7.74
CA ILE A 79 4.54 -11.65 8.01
C ILE A 79 3.12 -11.07 8.04
N ALA A 80 2.92 -9.97 8.74
CA ALA A 80 1.61 -9.33 8.85
C ALA A 80 1.13 -8.81 7.49
N THR A 81 2.00 -8.16 6.72
CA THR A 81 1.73 -7.67 5.37
C THR A 81 1.40 -8.80 4.40
N LYS A 82 2.08 -9.94 4.52
CA LYS A 82 1.80 -11.15 3.73
C LYS A 82 0.41 -11.73 4.02
N ILE A 83 0.03 -11.83 5.29
CA ILE A 83 -1.32 -12.30 5.66
C ILE A 83 -2.37 -11.33 5.13
N LEU A 84 -2.13 -10.03 5.28
CA LEU A 84 -3.04 -9.00 4.80
C LEU A 84 -3.22 -9.08 3.28
N SER A 85 -2.14 -9.27 2.51
CA SER A 85 -2.23 -9.38 1.05
C SER A 85 -3.13 -10.53 0.60
N LEU A 86 -3.15 -11.66 1.34
CA LEU A 86 -4.06 -12.78 1.06
C LEU A 86 -5.53 -12.40 1.32
N VAL A 87 -5.81 -11.64 2.36
CA VAL A 87 -7.16 -11.14 2.67
C VAL A 87 -7.65 -10.19 1.57
N ILE A 88 -6.78 -9.28 1.11
CA ILE A 88 -7.07 -8.35 0.02
C ILE A 88 -7.30 -9.11 -1.29
N PHE A 89 -6.46 -10.11 -1.58
CA PHE A 89 -6.62 -10.98 -2.74
C PHE A 89 -7.98 -11.68 -2.73
N TYR A 90 -8.38 -12.24 -1.58
CA TYR A 90 -9.68 -12.89 -1.43
C TYR A 90 -10.83 -11.91 -1.68
N ALA A 91 -10.78 -10.71 -1.13
CA ALA A 91 -11.79 -9.68 -1.36
C ALA A 91 -11.87 -9.27 -2.84
N GLY A 92 -10.73 -9.07 -3.50
CA GLY A 92 -10.65 -8.78 -4.93
C GLY A 92 -11.21 -9.92 -5.79
N MET A 93 -10.93 -11.17 -5.43
CA MET A 93 -11.44 -12.36 -6.12
C MET A 93 -12.97 -12.49 -5.97
N GLN A 94 -13.51 -12.29 -4.77
CA GLN A 94 -14.96 -12.29 -4.55
C GLN A 94 -15.65 -11.21 -5.37
N MET A 95 -15.05 -10.02 -5.43
CA MET A 95 -15.59 -8.94 -6.24
C MET A 95 -15.53 -9.24 -7.73
N LEU A 96 -14.44 -9.86 -8.21
CA LEU A 96 -14.29 -10.29 -9.58
C LEU A 96 -15.40 -11.29 -9.95
N LEU A 97 -15.58 -12.33 -9.13
CA LEU A 97 -16.62 -13.34 -9.35
C LEU A 97 -18.03 -12.72 -9.36
N SER A 98 -18.31 -11.81 -8.44
CA SER A 98 -19.59 -11.08 -8.39
C SER A 98 -19.81 -10.21 -9.63
N SER A 99 -18.77 -9.52 -10.10
CA SER A 99 -18.83 -8.69 -11.31
C SER A 99 -19.09 -9.54 -12.56
N VAL A 100 -18.37 -10.66 -12.69
CA VAL A 100 -18.56 -11.61 -13.80
C VAL A 100 -19.96 -12.21 -13.74
N ALA A 101 -20.39 -12.71 -12.58
CA ALA A 101 -21.73 -13.26 -12.42
C ALA A 101 -22.82 -12.24 -12.79
N ASN A 102 -22.61 -10.98 -12.40
CA ASN A 102 -23.52 -9.91 -12.77
C ASN A 102 -23.52 -9.60 -14.27
N ILE A 103 -22.40 -9.68 -14.97
CA ILE A 103 -22.34 -9.43 -16.42
C ILE A 103 -23.13 -10.49 -17.19
N PHE A 104 -23.05 -11.77 -16.79
CA PHE A 104 -23.69 -12.89 -17.46
C PHE A 104 -25.08 -13.25 -16.91
N SER A 105 -25.56 -12.56 -15.89
CA SER A 105 -26.91 -12.81 -15.34
C SER A 105 -27.97 -12.16 -16.21
N ASP A 106 -28.98 -12.93 -16.56
CA ASP A 106 -30.19 -12.48 -17.29
C ASP A 106 -31.20 -11.74 -16.38
N ALA A 107 -30.88 -11.60 -15.07
CA ALA A 107 -31.77 -10.91 -14.15
C ALA A 107 -31.87 -9.41 -14.50
N THR A 108 -33.09 -8.88 -14.41
CA THR A 108 -33.35 -7.43 -14.55
C THR A 108 -32.59 -6.69 -13.43
N LYS A 109 -31.49 -6.05 -13.80
CA LYS A 109 -30.66 -5.28 -12.85
C LYS A 109 -31.23 -3.88 -12.73
N GLU A 110 -31.31 -3.43 -11.50
CA GLU A 110 -31.61 -2.03 -11.24
C GLU A 110 -30.35 -1.18 -11.43
N VAL A 111 -30.55 0.04 -11.93
CA VAL A 111 -29.47 1.03 -12.00
C VAL A 111 -29.08 1.37 -10.56
N PRO A 112 -27.79 1.41 -10.21
CA PRO A 112 -27.35 1.81 -8.87
C PRO A 112 -27.99 3.12 -8.43
N SER A 113 -28.25 3.27 -7.14
CA SER A 113 -28.86 4.50 -6.62
C SER A 113 -27.95 5.71 -6.86
N ALA A 114 -28.54 6.87 -7.18
CA ALA A 114 -27.81 8.14 -7.38
C ALA A 114 -26.91 8.55 -6.20
N ILE A 115 -27.19 8.02 -5.00
CA ILE A 115 -26.35 8.26 -3.81
C ILE A 115 -24.90 7.77 -4.01
N ALA A 116 -24.68 6.77 -4.87
CA ALA A 116 -23.37 6.27 -5.25
C ALA A 116 -22.50 7.38 -5.88
N ILE A 117 -23.09 8.20 -6.77
CA ILE A 117 -22.39 9.31 -7.41
C ILE A 117 -22.00 10.37 -6.37
N TYR A 118 -22.95 10.76 -5.50
CA TYR A 118 -22.67 11.77 -4.47
C TYR A 118 -21.56 11.36 -3.52
N VAL A 119 -21.56 10.10 -3.06
CA VAL A 119 -20.52 9.59 -2.16
C VAL A 119 -19.16 9.48 -2.86
N THR A 120 -19.13 9.09 -4.13
CA THR A 120 -17.89 9.06 -4.90
C THR A 120 -17.31 10.46 -5.08
N VAL A 121 -18.13 11.46 -5.43
CA VAL A 121 -17.70 12.86 -5.54
C VAL A 121 -17.21 13.38 -4.18
N PHE A 122 -17.97 13.15 -3.10
CA PHE A 122 -17.56 13.51 -1.75
C PHE A 122 -16.22 12.90 -1.36
N SER A 123 -16.03 11.63 -1.69
CA SER A 123 -14.78 10.91 -1.42
C SER A 123 -13.59 11.46 -2.22
N ILE A 124 -13.78 11.78 -3.50
CA ILE A 124 -12.74 12.41 -4.34
C ILE A 124 -12.32 13.75 -3.74
N ILE A 125 -13.28 14.62 -3.40
CA ILE A 125 -12.99 15.92 -2.81
C ILE A 125 -12.30 15.75 -1.46
N GLY A 126 -12.81 14.87 -0.59
CA GLY A 126 -12.21 14.58 0.71
C GLY A 126 -10.77 14.08 0.60
N LYS A 127 -10.52 13.15 -0.32
CA LYS A 127 -9.19 12.58 -0.57
C LYS A 127 -8.21 13.61 -1.13
N LEU A 128 -8.67 14.51 -2.03
CA LEU A 128 -7.87 15.63 -2.54
C LEU A 128 -7.48 16.62 -1.42
N LEU A 129 -8.43 16.96 -0.53
CA LEU A 129 -8.16 17.83 0.60
C LEU A 129 -7.14 17.22 1.57
N LEU A 130 -7.29 15.92 1.88
CA LEU A 130 -6.36 15.19 2.72
C LEU A 130 -4.96 15.12 2.07
N ALA A 131 -4.89 14.79 0.78
CA ALA A 131 -3.64 14.73 0.04
C ALA A 131 -2.93 16.10 0.01
N HIS A 132 -3.68 17.17 -0.24
CA HIS A 132 -3.13 18.53 -0.22
C HIS A 132 -2.62 18.91 1.17
N TYR A 133 -3.40 18.65 2.22
CA TYR A 133 -2.99 18.88 3.60
C TYR A 133 -1.71 18.12 3.94
N GLN A 134 -1.65 16.84 3.62
CA GLN A 134 -0.51 15.98 3.90
C GLN A 134 0.74 16.40 3.12
N TYR A 135 0.59 16.75 1.84
CA TYR A 135 1.68 17.26 1.01
C TYR A 135 2.26 18.56 1.57
N LYS A 136 1.40 19.50 1.96
CA LYS A 136 1.81 20.79 2.56
C LYS A 136 2.57 20.60 3.87
N GLN A 137 2.10 19.70 4.76
CA GLN A 137 2.79 19.40 6.01
C GLN A 137 4.09 18.64 5.75
N GLY A 138 4.11 17.69 4.81
CA GLY A 138 5.31 16.94 4.41
C GLY A 138 6.44 17.88 3.92
N LYS A 139 6.09 18.81 3.06
CA LYS A 139 7.02 19.85 2.60
C LYS A 139 7.53 20.76 3.73
N ARG A 140 6.64 21.13 4.68
CA ARG A 140 6.99 22.00 5.80
C ARG A 140 8.02 21.40 6.75
N ILE A 141 7.98 20.08 6.96
CA ILE A 141 8.86 19.38 7.90
C ILE A 141 9.94 18.54 7.19
N ASP A 142 10.04 18.68 5.87
CA ASP A 142 10.94 17.92 5.00
C ASP A 142 10.81 16.40 5.24
N SER A 143 9.57 15.90 5.16
CA SER A 143 9.24 14.49 5.33
C SER A 143 8.91 13.85 3.99
N SER A 144 9.84 13.03 3.47
CA SER A 144 9.64 12.23 2.26
C SER A 144 8.47 11.25 2.40
N MET A 145 8.26 10.69 3.59
CA MET A 145 7.17 9.77 3.89
C MET A 145 5.79 10.42 3.71
N LEU A 146 5.57 11.63 4.28
CA LEU A 146 4.29 12.32 4.12
C LEU A 146 4.06 12.76 2.68
N THR A 147 5.11 13.16 1.98
CA THR A 147 5.03 13.59 0.58
C THR A 147 4.69 12.41 -0.34
N ALA A 148 5.35 11.26 -0.14
CA ALA A 148 5.07 10.05 -0.89
C ALA A 148 3.64 9.56 -0.66
N ASN A 149 3.17 9.53 0.60
CA ASN A 149 1.80 9.12 0.90
C ASN A 149 0.75 10.08 0.29
N ALA A 150 1.02 11.38 0.27
CA ALA A 150 0.15 12.35 -0.41
C ALA A 150 0.07 12.10 -1.93
N ILE A 151 1.16 11.67 -2.56
CA ILE A 151 1.19 11.28 -3.99
C ILE A 151 0.35 10.03 -4.21
N ASN A 152 0.47 9.01 -3.34
CA ASN A 152 -0.37 7.81 -3.41
C ASN A 152 -1.85 8.16 -3.33
N MET A 153 -2.25 9.01 -2.38
CA MET A 153 -3.64 9.47 -2.27
C MET A 153 -4.14 10.18 -3.53
N ARG A 154 -3.26 10.89 -4.27
CA ARG A 154 -3.63 11.49 -5.56
C ARG A 154 -3.82 10.44 -6.65
N ASN A 155 -3.04 9.38 -6.66
CA ASN A 155 -3.22 8.25 -7.58
C ASN A 155 -4.57 7.56 -7.35
N ASP A 156 -4.96 7.37 -6.09
CA ASP A 156 -6.27 6.79 -5.76
C ASP A 156 -7.43 7.68 -6.23
N VAL A 157 -7.26 9.01 -6.22
CA VAL A 157 -8.24 9.94 -6.80
C VAL A 157 -8.44 9.69 -8.29
N ILE A 158 -7.39 9.31 -9.03
CA ILE A 158 -7.50 8.97 -10.46
C ILE A 158 -8.37 7.72 -10.62
N ILE A 159 -8.16 6.69 -9.78
CA ILE A 159 -8.97 5.46 -9.79
C ILE A 159 -10.43 5.79 -9.47
N SER A 160 -10.69 6.52 -8.37
CA SER A 160 -12.05 6.95 -7.99
C SER A 160 -12.72 7.83 -9.06
N SER A 161 -11.93 8.64 -9.80
CA SER A 161 -12.45 9.42 -10.92
C SER A 161 -12.90 8.52 -12.09
N GLY A 162 -12.16 7.43 -12.35
CA GLY A 162 -12.57 6.40 -13.32
C GLY A 162 -13.88 5.73 -12.91
N VAL A 163 -14.05 5.42 -11.61
CA VAL A 163 -15.31 4.91 -11.04
C VAL A 163 -16.45 5.89 -11.25
N LEU A 164 -16.22 7.17 -10.96
CA LEU A 164 -17.23 8.22 -11.15
C LEU A 164 -17.69 8.29 -12.62
N VAL A 165 -16.74 8.25 -13.55
CA VAL A 165 -17.05 8.23 -14.99
C VAL A 165 -17.90 7.01 -15.34
N GLY A 166 -17.53 5.81 -14.88
CA GLY A 166 -18.32 4.59 -15.07
C GLY A 166 -19.74 4.70 -14.53
N LEU A 167 -19.90 5.26 -13.31
CA LEU A 167 -21.22 5.50 -12.71
C LEU A 167 -22.07 6.50 -13.51
N VAL A 168 -21.48 7.61 -13.94
CA VAL A 168 -22.17 8.62 -14.75
C VAL A 168 -22.68 8.00 -16.04
N PHE A 169 -21.86 7.22 -16.73
CA PHE A 169 -22.30 6.48 -17.92
C PHE A 169 -23.40 5.47 -17.62
N THR A 170 -23.28 4.71 -16.52
CA THR A 170 -24.34 3.79 -16.05
C THR A 170 -25.66 4.52 -15.87
N PHE A 171 -25.63 5.71 -15.30
CA PHE A 171 -26.82 6.54 -15.04
C PHE A 171 -27.43 7.13 -16.31
N ILE A 172 -26.59 7.69 -17.21
CA ILE A 172 -27.03 8.35 -18.46
C ILE A 172 -27.64 7.30 -19.41
N PHE A 173 -26.97 6.19 -19.60
CA PHE A 173 -27.40 5.15 -20.54
C PHE A 173 -28.39 4.16 -19.91
N LYS A 174 -28.65 4.25 -18.59
CA LYS A 174 -29.48 3.30 -17.83
C LYS A 174 -29.07 1.84 -18.06
N LEU A 175 -27.76 1.58 -18.18
CA LEU A 175 -27.18 0.27 -18.42
C LEU A 175 -26.41 -0.20 -17.17
N PRO A 176 -27.05 -1.00 -16.29
CA PRO A 176 -26.40 -1.50 -15.05
C PRO A 176 -25.14 -2.32 -15.31
N ILE A 177 -25.02 -2.89 -16.51
CA ILE A 177 -23.84 -3.67 -16.92
C ILE A 177 -22.54 -2.85 -16.87
N LEU A 178 -22.61 -1.53 -17.09
CA LEU A 178 -21.43 -0.65 -17.05
C LEU A 178 -20.84 -0.55 -15.64
N ASP A 179 -21.68 -0.56 -14.59
CA ASP A 179 -21.20 -0.63 -13.21
C ASP A 179 -20.48 -1.96 -12.94
N SER A 180 -21.04 -3.07 -13.42
CA SER A 180 -20.41 -4.39 -13.28
C SER A 180 -19.09 -4.48 -14.03
N ILE A 181 -18.97 -3.88 -15.23
CA ILE A 181 -17.72 -3.81 -15.99
C ILE A 181 -16.69 -2.95 -15.24
N THR A 182 -17.11 -1.80 -14.72
CA THR A 182 -16.24 -0.95 -13.90
C THR A 182 -15.77 -1.68 -12.64
N GLY A 183 -16.66 -2.38 -11.96
CA GLY A 183 -16.36 -3.24 -10.83
C GLY A 183 -15.38 -4.36 -11.18
N LEU A 184 -15.50 -4.97 -12.34
CA LEU A 184 -14.56 -5.98 -12.84
C LEU A 184 -13.17 -5.40 -13.06
N ILE A 185 -13.06 -4.23 -13.68
CA ILE A 185 -11.78 -3.55 -13.89
C ILE A 185 -11.12 -3.26 -12.53
N ILE A 186 -11.87 -2.72 -11.57
CA ILE A 186 -11.34 -2.41 -10.23
C ILE A 186 -10.91 -3.68 -9.50
N SER A 187 -11.67 -4.77 -9.59
CA SER A 187 -11.30 -6.04 -8.96
C SER A 187 -9.97 -6.58 -9.47
N LEU A 188 -9.67 -6.41 -10.77
CA LEU A 188 -8.38 -6.77 -11.36
C LEU A 188 -7.24 -5.89 -10.82
N PHE A 189 -7.48 -4.59 -10.59
CA PHE A 189 -6.49 -3.71 -9.92
C PHE A 189 -6.25 -4.14 -8.48
N ILE A 190 -7.28 -4.47 -7.71
CA ILE A 190 -7.16 -4.96 -6.32
C ILE A 190 -6.34 -6.25 -6.29
N ILE A 191 -6.64 -7.21 -7.18
CA ILE A 191 -5.90 -8.47 -7.28
C ILE A 191 -4.44 -8.22 -7.64
N LYS A 192 -4.17 -7.38 -8.63
CA LYS A 192 -2.80 -7.01 -9.02
C LYS A 192 -2.04 -6.38 -7.86
N SER A 193 -2.65 -5.45 -7.15
CA SER A 193 -2.07 -4.78 -5.98
C SER A 193 -1.75 -5.79 -4.87
N SER A 194 -2.69 -6.68 -4.54
CA SER A 194 -2.50 -7.71 -3.52
C SER A 194 -1.37 -8.69 -3.85
N VAL A 195 -1.26 -9.09 -5.13
CA VAL A 195 -0.16 -9.95 -5.60
C VAL A 195 1.19 -9.21 -5.49
N SER A 196 1.24 -7.93 -5.84
CA SER A 196 2.46 -7.12 -5.66
C SER A 196 2.89 -7.06 -4.20
N ILE A 197 1.96 -6.75 -3.28
CA ILE A 197 2.21 -6.72 -1.84
C ILE A 197 2.69 -8.09 -1.34
N PHE A 198 2.10 -9.18 -1.84
CA PHE A 198 2.52 -10.55 -1.49
C PHE A 198 3.95 -10.85 -1.93
N ILE A 199 4.31 -10.48 -3.16
CA ILE A 199 5.66 -10.69 -3.71
C ILE A 199 6.68 -9.84 -2.94
N ASP A 200 6.38 -8.57 -2.68
CA ASP A 200 7.28 -7.67 -1.95
C ASP A 200 7.55 -8.17 -0.52
N SER A 201 6.51 -8.67 0.16
CA SER A 201 6.69 -9.28 1.49
C SER A 201 7.47 -10.59 1.45
N ASN A 202 7.40 -11.37 0.36
CA ASN A 202 8.25 -12.56 0.20
C ASN A 202 9.73 -12.18 0.08
N VAL A 203 10.06 -11.16 -0.72
CA VAL A 203 11.47 -10.70 -0.86
C VAL A 203 12.03 -10.34 0.52
N GLU A 204 11.27 -9.62 1.33
CA GLU A 204 11.68 -9.25 2.69
C GLU A 204 11.84 -10.45 3.64
N LEU A 205 10.89 -11.39 3.62
CA LEU A 205 10.93 -12.58 4.46
C LEU A 205 12.06 -13.55 4.09
N MET A 206 12.45 -13.56 2.81
CA MET A 206 13.54 -14.41 2.27
C MET A 206 14.91 -13.72 2.30
N ASP A 207 15.07 -12.62 3.02
CA ASP A 207 16.31 -11.83 3.08
C ASP A 207 16.75 -11.30 1.70
N GLY A 208 15.80 -11.07 0.79
CA GLY A 208 16.08 -10.52 -0.54
C GLY A 208 16.44 -9.04 -0.48
N VAL A 209 17.28 -8.61 -1.42
CA VAL A 209 17.69 -7.22 -1.57
C VAL A 209 16.80 -6.56 -2.64
N LYS A 210 16.10 -5.49 -2.26
CA LYS A 210 15.22 -4.73 -3.19
C LYS A 210 16.02 -3.86 -4.17
N ASP A 211 17.13 -3.29 -3.71
CA ASP A 211 18.01 -2.45 -4.52
C ASP A 211 19.38 -3.09 -4.68
N VAL A 212 19.64 -3.64 -5.87
CA VAL A 212 20.93 -4.25 -6.21
C VAL A 212 22.10 -3.26 -6.24
N ASN A 213 21.83 -1.94 -6.31
CA ASN A 213 22.89 -0.92 -6.27
C ASN A 213 23.62 -0.89 -4.92
N VAL A 214 23.04 -1.50 -3.89
CA VAL A 214 23.72 -1.64 -2.60
C VAL A 214 25.05 -2.39 -2.73
N TYR A 215 25.14 -3.36 -3.64
CA TYR A 215 26.38 -4.10 -3.88
C TYR A 215 27.48 -3.22 -4.47
N ASN A 216 27.14 -2.32 -5.40
CA ASN A 216 28.10 -1.37 -5.97
C ASN A 216 28.70 -0.46 -4.86
N LYS A 217 27.85 0.04 -3.96
CA LYS A 217 28.29 0.85 -2.82
C LYS A 217 29.21 0.07 -1.85
N ILE A 218 28.97 -1.24 -1.69
CA ILE A 218 29.81 -2.09 -0.86
C ILE A 218 31.19 -2.24 -1.50
N PHE A 219 31.25 -2.46 -2.83
CA PHE A 219 32.50 -2.59 -3.56
C PHE A 219 33.29 -1.28 -3.52
N GLU A 220 32.64 -0.15 -3.80
CA GLU A 220 33.26 1.20 -3.67
C GLU A 220 33.82 1.44 -2.27
N ALA A 221 33.06 1.10 -1.22
CA ALA A 221 33.51 1.28 0.15
C ALA A 221 34.74 0.42 0.53
N VAL A 222 34.87 -0.77 -0.07
CA VAL A 222 36.07 -1.63 0.14
C VAL A 222 37.27 -1.05 -0.60
N GLU A 223 37.10 -0.50 -1.81
CA GLU A 223 38.16 0.12 -2.59
C GLU A 223 38.73 1.38 -1.91
N GLU A 224 37.92 2.08 -1.11
CA GLU A 224 38.37 3.25 -0.33
C GLU A 224 39.27 2.89 0.87
N VAL A 225 39.32 1.61 1.28
CA VAL A 225 40.11 1.18 2.44
C VAL A 225 41.52 0.75 2.00
N PRO A 226 42.58 1.46 2.36
CA PRO A 226 43.95 1.11 1.99
C PRO A 226 44.32 -0.28 2.49
N GLY A 227 44.75 -1.15 1.57
CA GLY A 227 45.17 -2.50 1.89
C GLY A 227 44.07 -3.57 1.91
N ALA A 228 42.82 -3.17 1.74
CA ALA A 228 41.73 -4.10 1.47
C ALA A 228 41.56 -4.28 -0.04
N SER A 229 41.28 -5.48 -0.48
CA SER A 229 41.10 -5.81 -1.91
C SER A 229 40.18 -7.02 -2.07
N ASN A 230 39.76 -7.27 -3.32
CA ASN A 230 39.00 -8.41 -3.75
C ASN A 230 37.79 -8.78 -2.86
N PRO A 231 36.80 -7.88 -2.69
CA PRO A 231 35.58 -8.22 -1.95
C PRO A 231 34.84 -9.36 -2.63
N HIS A 232 34.59 -10.44 -1.91
CA HIS A 232 33.93 -11.64 -2.43
C HIS A 232 32.95 -12.20 -1.39
N ARG A 233 32.07 -13.14 -1.80
CA ARG A 233 31.01 -13.73 -0.96
C ARG A 233 30.13 -12.70 -0.29
N VAL A 234 29.93 -11.55 -0.94
CA VAL A 234 29.12 -10.46 -0.41
C VAL A 234 27.68 -10.90 -0.27
N ARG A 235 27.15 -10.79 0.95
CA ARG A 235 25.75 -11.06 1.27
C ARG A 235 25.18 -9.85 1.98
N SER A 236 24.02 -9.40 1.53
CA SER A 236 23.31 -8.29 2.16
C SER A 236 21.88 -8.72 2.46
N ARG A 237 21.36 -8.35 3.63
CA ARG A 237 19.96 -8.52 3.99
C ARG A 237 19.46 -7.29 4.73
N MET A 238 18.18 -6.98 4.61
CA MET A 238 17.55 -5.92 5.38
C MET A 238 17.06 -6.45 6.72
N ILE A 239 17.33 -5.70 7.79
CA ILE A 239 16.77 -5.89 9.13
C ILE A 239 16.15 -4.55 9.52
N GLY A 240 14.82 -4.42 9.38
CA GLY A 240 14.14 -3.12 9.46
C GLY A 240 14.67 -2.13 8.43
N ASN A 241 15.20 -1.00 8.88
CA ASN A 241 15.80 0.04 8.01
C ASN A 241 17.33 -0.07 7.86
N LEU A 242 17.93 -1.16 8.35
CA LEU A 242 19.37 -1.35 8.33
C LEU A 242 19.74 -2.49 7.37
N TYR A 243 20.86 -2.32 6.67
CA TYR A 243 21.49 -3.40 5.94
C TYR A 243 22.48 -4.14 6.85
N MET A 244 22.27 -5.45 7.00
CA MET A 244 23.28 -6.34 7.54
C MET A 244 24.08 -6.90 6.38
N ILE A 245 25.36 -6.56 6.33
CA ILE A 245 26.27 -6.94 5.25
C ILE A 245 27.31 -7.90 5.81
N THR A 246 27.54 -8.98 5.10
CA THR A 246 28.63 -9.92 5.37
C THR A 246 29.43 -10.06 4.09
N LEU A 247 30.75 -9.88 4.16
CA LEU A 247 31.64 -10.05 3.02
C LEU A 247 33.00 -10.58 3.50
N ASP A 248 33.68 -11.21 2.58
CA ASP A 248 35.08 -11.62 2.73
C ASP A 248 35.93 -10.65 1.89
N ILE A 249 37.06 -10.19 2.45
CA ILE A 249 38.02 -9.34 1.77
C ILE A 249 39.43 -9.93 1.90
N GLU A 250 40.28 -9.66 0.94
CA GLU A 250 41.70 -9.94 1.01
C GLU A 250 42.44 -8.74 1.60
N VAL A 251 43.40 -8.98 2.47
CA VAL A 251 44.23 -7.95 3.04
C VAL A 251 45.69 -8.28 2.82
N ASN A 252 46.52 -7.25 2.66
CA ASN A 252 47.96 -7.44 2.55
C ASN A 252 48.48 -8.05 3.86
N PRO A 253 49.18 -9.23 3.84
CA PRO A 253 49.71 -9.90 5.03
C PRO A 253 50.70 -9.06 5.84
N GLN A 254 51.23 -7.97 5.28
CA GLN A 254 52.19 -7.04 5.93
C GLN A 254 51.52 -5.88 6.68
N ILE A 255 50.18 -5.82 6.67
CA ILE A 255 49.46 -4.84 7.49
C ILE A 255 49.40 -5.39 8.92
N THR A 256 50.17 -4.74 9.81
CA THR A 256 50.15 -5.00 11.25
C THR A 256 49.53 -3.80 11.98
#